data_b9df3b86ebdbc6f09094f404193b0f5f
#
_entry.id   b9df3b86ebdbc6f09094f404193b0f5f
#
_cell.length_a   1.000
_cell.length_b   1.000
_cell.length_c   1.000
_cell.angle_alpha   90.00
_cell.angle_beta   90.00
_cell.angle_gamma   90.00
#
_symmetry.space_group_name_H-M   'P 1'
#
loop_
_entity.id
_entity.type
_entity.pdbx_description
1 polymer ?
#
loop_
_entity_poly.entity_id
_entity_poly.type
_entity_poly.pdbx_seq_one_letter_code
_entity_poly.pdbx_strand_id
1 'polypeptide(L)'
;MLKTLKQNLKARSHLSRPQPXIDEKSKNAAVLVVVCGVDDNLELLLTVRSEHVSRHRGEVAFPGGMWQEGDDSLLETALREAKEEVGLLESSLELLATLPSASPMQDHITVFPFVAYMSREQELIAQPSEISKIFRVPITYLMNNENYXYFKKSFDGKLFCLPYIDYNGDRIWGFTLKVLVDLLKTSLDAKLHLFFPFKP
;
A
#
# COMPACT_ATOMS: atom_id res chain seq x y z
N MET A 1 -10.32 4.61 17.27
CA MET A 1 -10.10 4.45 15.81
C MET A 1 -9.88 2.98 15.41
N LEU A 2 -8.97 2.24 16.05
CA LEU A 2 -8.64 0.85 15.70
C LEU A 2 -9.86 -0.08 15.65
N LYS A 3 -10.72 -0.02 16.67
CA LYS A 3 -11.92 -0.86 16.72
C LYS A 3 -12.84 -0.62 15.52
N THR A 4 -13.09 0.65 15.17
CA THR A 4 -13.90 1.02 14.00
C THR A 4 -13.28 0.50 12.70
N LEU A 5 -11.97 0.69 12.55
CA LEU A 5 -11.22 0.22 11.37
C LEU A 5 -11.41 -1.29 11.19
N LYS A 6 -11.19 -2.08 12.24
CA LYS A 6 -11.33 -3.54 12.18
C LYS A 6 -12.77 -3.97 11.89
N GLN A 7 -13.76 -3.34 12.54
CA GLN A 7 -15.17 -3.67 12.35
C GLN A 7 -15.61 -3.37 10.91
N ASN A 8 -15.25 -2.21 10.36
CA ASN A 8 -15.63 -1.83 9.00
C ASN A 8 -14.94 -2.69 7.94
N LEU A 9 -13.66 -3.02 8.13
CA LEU A 9 -12.96 -3.95 7.23
C LEU A 9 -13.64 -5.32 7.23
N LYS A 10 -13.97 -5.85 8.40
CA LYS A 10 -14.67 -7.13 8.50
C LYS A 10 -16.04 -7.11 7.83
N ALA A 11 -16.75 -5.99 7.90
CA ALA A 11 -18.10 -5.85 7.33
C ALA A 11 -18.10 -5.60 5.81
N ARG A 12 -17.09 -4.88 5.28
CA ARG A 12 -17.06 -4.38 3.89
C ARG A 12 -16.03 -5.05 3.01
N SER A 13 -15.10 -5.75 3.60
CA SER A 13 -14.02 -6.43 2.90
C SER A 13 -13.74 -7.73 3.64
N HIS A 14 -13.34 -8.74 2.91
CA HIS A 14 -13.07 -10.07 3.48
C HIS A 14 -11.62 -10.44 3.20
N LEU A 15 -11.01 -11.09 4.17
CA LEU A 15 -9.69 -11.68 3.93
C LEU A 15 -9.86 -12.84 2.94
N SER A 16 -9.24 -12.71 1.79
CA SER A 16 -9.19 -13.73 0.75
C SER A 16 -7.74 -14.02 0.39
N ARG A 17 -7.51 -15.13 -0.25
CA ARG A 17 -6.18 -15.53 -0.73
C ARG A 17 -6.27 -15.77 -2.23
N PRO A 18 -6.40 -14.69 -3.03
CA PRO A 18 -6.50 -14.86 -4.47
C PRO A 18 -5.25 -15.55 -5.01
N GLN A 19 -5.47 -16.50 -5.93
CA GLN A 19 -4.41 -17.15 -6.64
C GLN A 19 -3.95 -16.26 -7.81
N PRO A 20 -2.69 -16.30 -8.19
CA PRO A 20 -2.23 -15.57 -9.38
C PRO A 20 -2.86 -16.10 -10.64
N UNK A 21 -3.33 -15.32 -11.42
CA UNK A 21 -3.76 -15.62 -12.35
C UNK A 21 -2.94 -16.09 -13.05
N ILE A 22 -2.76 -17.15 -13.46
CA ILE A 22 -1.83 -17.83 -14.35
C ILE A 22 -2.27 -17.66 -15.81
N ASP A 23 -2.28 -16.46 -16.24
CA ASP A 23 -2.34 -16.13 -17.67
C ASP A 23 -0.94 -15.63 -18.04
N GLU A 24 -0.35 -16.16 -19.08
CA GLU A 24 1.00 -15.81 -19.57
C GLU A 24 1.21 -14.30 -19.79
N LYS A 25 0.12 -13.54 -19.92
CA LYS A 25 0.14 -12.10 -20.12
C LYS A 25 -0.11 -11.30 -18.84
N SER A 26 -0.60 -11.93 -17.77
CA SER A 26 -0.92 -11.21 -16.54
C SER A 26 0.22 -11.35 -15.54
N LYS A 27 0.77 -10.21 -15.16
CA LYS A 27 1.75 -10.15 -14.07
C LYS A 27 1.01 -9.75 -12.80
N ASN A 28 1.17 -10.56 -11.77
CA ASN A 28 0.53 -10.32 -10.49
C ASN A 28 1.56 -9.84 -9.47
N ALA A 29 1.14 -8.91 -8.65
CA ALA A 29 1.93 -8.39 -7.53
C ALA A 29 1.03 -8.27 -6.30
N ALA A 30 1.63 -8.20 -5.14
CA ALA A 30 0.90 -8.04 -3.90
C ALA A 30 1.63 -7.07 -2.99
N VAL A 31 0.86 -6.25 -2.25
CA VAL A 31 1.42 -5.30 -1.28
C VAL A 31 0.75 -5.49 0.07
N LEU A 32 1.51 -5.21 1.13
CA LEU A 32 1.04 -5.32 2.50
C LEU A 32 0.81 -3.92 3.08
N VAL A 33 -0.44 -3.59 3.33
CA VAL A 33 -0.88 -2.31 3.89
C VAL A 33 -0.93 -2.48 5.41
N VAL A 34 0.12 -2.04 6.10
CA VAL A 34 0.29 -2.31 7.53
C VAL A 34 -0.15 -1.11 8.35
N VAL A 35 -1.17 -1.33 9.18
CA VAL A 35 -1.64 -0.37 10.18
C VAL A 35 -0.87 -0.63 11.49
N CYS A 36 -0.27 0.41 12.05
CA CYS A 36 0.51 0.36 13.29
C CYS A 36 -0.13 1.25 14.36
N GLY A 37 0.34 1.13 15.59
CA GLY A 37 -0.09 2.02 16.68
C GLY A 37 -1.26 1.48 17.47
N VAL A 38 -1.72 2.27 18.42
CA VAL A 38 -2.78 1.86 19.35
C VAL A 38 -3.90 2.90 19.43
N ASP A 39 -5.11 2.42 19.68
CA ASP A 39 -6.31 3.24 19.91
C ASP A 39 -6.56 4.26 18.79
N ASP A 40 -6.36 5.54 19.06
CA ASP A 40 -6.61 6.61 18.09
C ASP A 40 -5.32 7.15 17.46
N ASN A 41 -4.16 6.61 17.87
CA ASN A 41 -2.87 6.98 17.33
C ASN A 41 -2.40 5.94 16.30
N LEU A 42 -3.22 5.72 15.28
CA LEU A 42 -2.90 4.77 14.22
C LEU A 42 -2.07 5.43 13.12
N GLU A 43 -1.15 4.66 12.57
CA GLU A 43 -0.25 5.08 11.51
C GLU A 43 -0.24 4.02 10.41
N LEU A 44 0.09 4.42 9.19
CA LEU A 44 0.35 3.52 8.07
C LEU A 44 1.86 3.41 7.84
N LEU A 45 2.34 2.18 7.74
CA LEU A 45 3.73 1.88 7.41
C LEU A 45 3.94 2.05 5.91
N LEU A 46 4.95 2.83 5.54
CA LEU A 46 5.34 3.06 4.16
C LEU A 46 6.87 2.97 4.02
N THR A 47 7.31 2.75 2.80
CA THR A 47 8.73 2.68 2.44
C THR A 47 9.04 3.69 1.34
N VAL A 48 10.30 4.07 1.23
CA VAL A 48 10.84 4.77 0.05
C VAL A 48 11.76 3.79 -0.68
N ARG A 49 11.50 3.56 -1.95
CA ARG A 49 12.30 2.64 -2.76
C ARG A 49 13.70 3.21 -2.98
N SER A 50 14.68 2.33 -2.95
CA SER A 50 16.10 2.70 -3.16
C SER A 50 16.31 3.28 -4.56
N GLU A 51 17.33 4.14 -4.70
CA GLU A 51 17.80 4.61 -6.01
C GLU A 51 18.48 3.49 -6.82
N HIS A 52 18.78 2.38 -6.18
CA HIS A 52 19.46 1.24 -6.81
C HIS A 52 18.51 0.28 -7.55
N VAL A 53 17.21 0.35 -7.29
CA VAL A 53 16.24 -0.53 -7.97
C VAL A 53 16.03 -0.09 -9.43
N SER A 54 15.57 -1.01 -10.27
CA SER A 54 15.38 -0.75 -11.71
C SER A 54 14.18 0.15 -12.01
N ARG A 55 13.13 0.09 -11.18
CA ARG A 55 11.87 0.82 -11.41
C ARG A 55 11.42 1.53 -10.15
N HIS A 56 10.71 2.66 -10.34
CA HIS A 56 10.07 3.41 -9.25
C HIS A 56 11.06 3.90 -8.18
N ARG A 57 12.25 4.30 -8.61
CA ARG A 57 13.31 4.83 -7.74
C ARG A 57 12.82 6.02 -6.93
N GLY A 58 13.07 6.02 -5.64
CA GLY A 58 12.69 7.11 -4.75
C GLY A 58 11.18 7.27 -4.52
N GLU A 59 10.36 6.38 -5.10
CA GLU A 59 8.91 6.47 -4.91
C GLU A 59 8.49 5.85 -3.57
N VAL A 60 7.44 6.42 -2.98
CA VAL A 60 6.84 5.89 -1.77
C VAL A 60 5.92 4.72 -2.14
N ALA A 61 6.07 3.60 -1.41
CA ALA A 61 5.30 2.38 -1.66
C ALA A 61 4.95 1.69 -0.35
N PHE A 62 3.96 0.81 -0.42
CA PHE A 62 3.77 -0.22 0.61
C PHE A 62 4.79 -1.34 0.37
N PRO A 63 5.26 -2.04 1.41
CA PRO A 63 6.07 -3.24 1.20
C PRO A 63 5.33 -4.23 0.30
N GLY A 64 6.05 -4.82 -0.65
CA GLY A 64 5.44 -5.77 -1.57
C GLY A 64 6.16 -5.90 -2.89
N GLY A 65 5.76 -6.87 -3.67
CA GLY A 65 6.43 -7.15 -4.95
C GLY A 65 5.68 -8.11 -5.84
N MET A 66 6.41 -8.65 -6.80
CA MET A 66 5.85 -9.55 -7.81
C MET A 66 5.67 -10.96 -7.25
N TRP A 67 4.58 -11.59 -7.66
CA TRP A 67 4.41 -13.02 -7.42
C TRP A 67 5.56 -13.79 -8.11
N GLN A 68 6.04 -14.81 -7.44
CA GLN A 68 7.04 -15.71 -7.99
C GLN A 68 6.65 -17.16 -7.75
N GLU A 69 7.20 -18.03 -8.56
CA GLU A 69 7.00 -19.47 -8.41
C GLU A 69 7.49 -19.90 -7.01
N GLY A 70 6.63 -20.58 -6.28
CA GLY A 70 6.88 -20.97 -4.89
C GLY A 70 6.02 -20.24 -3.88
N ASP A 71 5.44 -19.08 -4.25
CA ASP A 71 4.43 -18.43 -3.40
C ASP A 71 3.08 -19.19 -3.55
N ASP A 72 2.55 -19.72 -2.46
CA ASP A 72 1.28 -20.48 -2.46
C ASP A 72 0.07 -19.59 -2.75
N SER A 73 0.20 -18.28 -2.56
CA SER A 73 -0.87 -17.30 -2.80
C SER A 73 -0.29 -15.89 -2.89
N LEU A 74 -1.10 -14.95 -3.39
CA LEU A 74 -0.70 -13.54 -3.42
C LEU A 74 -0.58 -12.92 -2.02
N LEU A 75 -1.26 -13.47 -1.02
CA LEU A 75 -1.02 -13.07 0.37
C LEU A 75 0.39 -13.47 0.81
N GLU A 76 0.82 -14.67 0.45
CA GLU A 76 2.16 -15.13 0.78
C GLU A 76 3.22 -14.26 0.09
N THR A 77 2.99 -13.87 -1.18
CA THR A 77 3.84 -12.90 -1.87
C THR A 77 4.01 -11.63 -1.03
N ALA A 78 2.90 -11.03 -0.57
CA ALA A 78 2.96 -9.79 0.21
C ALA A 78 3.72 -9.96 1.53
N LEU A 79 3.54 -11.10 2.19
CA LEU A 79 4.22 -11.39 3.47
C LEU A 79 5.72 -11.64 3.26
N ARG A 80 6.08 -12.41 2.23
CA ARG A 80 7.48 -12.69 1.88
C ARG A 80 8.23 -11.39 1.56
N GLU A 81 7.64 -10.58 0.67
CA GLU A 81 8.26 -9.32 0.25
C GLU A 81 8.42 -8.36 1.45
N ALA A 82 7.38 -8.24 2.30
CA ALA A 82 7.47 -7.40 3.49
C ALA A 82 8.57 -7.88 4.45
N LYS A 83 8.75 -9.19 4.56
CA LYS A 83 9.84 -9.75 5.36
C LYS A 83 11.21 -9.42 4.74
N GLU A 84 11.34 -9.57 3.41
CA GLU A 84 12.58 -9.31 2.68
C GLU A 84 12.95 -7.82 2.70
N GLU A 85 11.99 -6.94 2.41
CA GLU A 85 12.22 -5.50 2.28
C GLU A 85 12.43 -4.79 3.61
N VAL A 86 11.66 -5.15 4.65
CA VAL A 86 11.64 -4.39 5.92
C VAL A 86 11.75 -5.25 7.18
N GLY A 87 11.98 -6.55 7.04
CA GLY A 87 12.13 -7.46 8.19
C GLY A 87 10.83 -7.75 8.94
N LEU A 88 9.67 -7.48 8.33
CA LEU A 88 8.39 -7.63 9.00
C LEU A 88 8.01 -9.11 9.14
N LEU A 89 7.72 -9.55 10.36
CA LEU A 89 7.39 -10.95 10.65
C LEU A 89 5.87 -11.15 10.67
N GLU A 90 5.40 -12.18 9.98
CA GLU A 90 3.98 -12.56 9.98
C GLU A 90 3.42 -12.73 11.39
N SER A 91 4.23 -13.29 12.31
CA SER A 91 3.82 -13.52 13.70
C SER A 91 3.52 -12.23 14.49
N SER A 92 3.93 -11.07 13.97
CA SER A 92 3.62 -9.75 14.56
C SER A 92 2.35 -9.14 13.98
N LEU A 93 1.71 -9.82 13.01
CA LEU A 93 0.60 -9.26 12.23
C LEU A 93 -0.72 -9.97 12.53
N GLU A 94 -1.79 -9.20 12.52
CA GLU A 94 -3.16 -9.67 12.44
C GLU A 94 -3.69 -9.30 11.06
N LEU A 95 -3.94 -10.30 10.21
CA LEU A 95 -4.47 -10.07 8.87
C LEU A 95 -5.94 -9.69 8.97
N LEU A 96 -6.32 -8.57 8.35
CA LEU A 96 -7.65 -7.99 8.51
C LEU A 96 -8.54 -8.15 7.27
N ALA A 97 -8.00 -7.87 6.07
CA ALA A 97 -8.82 -7.79 4.86
C ALA A 97 -7.96 -7.82 3.60
N THR A 98 -8.63 -8.01 2.47
CA THR A 98 -8.09 -7.75 1.13
C THR A 98 -8.85 -6.56 0.54
N LEU A 99 -8.17 -5.56 0.01
CA LEU A 99 -8.80 -4.46 -0.71
C LEU A 99 -8.95 -4.83 -2.19
N PRO A 100 -9.82 -4.13 -2.94
CA PRO A 100 -9.94 -4.36 -4.37
C PRO A 100 -8.58 -4.23 -5.08
N SER A 101 -8.30 -5.17 -5.98
CA SER A 101 -7.10 -5.09 -6.81
C SER A 101 -7.19 -3.92 -7.77
N ALA A 102 -6.05 -3.40 -8.19
CA ALA A 102 -5.97 -2.32 -9.16
C ALA A 102 -4.65 -2.40 -9.92
N SER A 103 -4.60 -1.73 -11.07
CA SER A 103 -3.40 -1.71 -11.91
C SER A 103 -2.81 -0.30 -11.93
N PRO A 104 -1.48 -0.17 -11.72
CA PRO A 104 -0.81 1.10 -11.97
C PRO A 104 -0.94 1.51 -13.44
N MET A 105 -0.88 2.82 -13.73
CA MET A 105 -1.15 3.34 -15.07
C MET A 105 -0.21 2.81 -16.16
N GLN A 106 1.04 2.56 -15.83
CA GLN A 106 2.08 2.24 -16.82
C GLN A 106 2.47 0.76 -16.85
N ASP A 107 1.96 -0.04 -15.95
CA ASP A 107 2.35 -1.44 -15.86
C ASP A 107 1.17 -2.35 -16.18
N HIS A 108 1.42 -3.38 -16.96
CA HIS A 108 0.45 -4.45 -17.18
C HIS A 108 0.53 -5.44 -16.01
N ILE A 109 0.28 -4.91 -14.81
CA ILE A 109 0.38 -5.63 -13.53
C ILE A 109 -0.93 -5.43 -12.78
N THR A 110 -1.45 -6.50 -12.22
CA THR A 110 -2.56 -6.41 -11.26
C THR A 110 -1.97 -6.52 -9.85
N VAL A 111 -2.21 -5.53 -9.02
CA VAL A 111 -1.68 -5.48 -7.64
C VAL A 111 -2.81 -5.75 -6.66
N PHE A 112 -2.56 -6.65 -5.71
CA PHE A 112 -3.52 -7.08 -4.70
C PHE A 112 -3.09 -6.54 -3.32
N PRO A 113 -3.82 -5.56 -2.75
CA PRO A 113 -3.45 -5.02 -1.44
C PRO A 113 -4.09 -5.84 -0.31
N PHE A 114 -3.25 -6.29 0.62
CA PHE A 114 -3.68 -6.98 1.85
C PHE A 114 -3.49 -6.06 3.04
N VAL A 115 -4.51 -5.96 3.89
CA VAL A 115 -4.46 -5.10 5.08
C VAL A 115 -4.12 -5.94 6.29
N ALA A 116 -3.11 -5.52 7.04
CA ALA A 116 -2.72 -6.15 8.29
C ALA A 116 -2.57 -5.09 9.40
N TYR A 117 -2.81 -5.49 10.62
CA TYR A 117 -2.54 -4.69 11.81
C TYR A 117 -1.31 -5.25 12.51
N MET A 118 -0.33 -4.40 12.79
CA MET A 118 0.84 -4.79 13.56
C MET A 118 0.42 -4.93 15.04
N SER A 119 0.11 -6.16 15.43
CA SER A 119 -0.41 -6.47 16.78
C SER A 119 0.67 -6.54 17.83
N ARG A 120 1.91 -6.73 17.40
CA ARG A 120 3.11 -6.69 18.25
C ARG A 120 4.15 -5.81 17.60
N GLU A 121 4.56 -4.76 18.30
CA GLU A 121 5.60 -3.85 17.81
C GLU A 121 6.90 -4.63 17.63
N GLN A 122 7.59 -4.38 16.53
CA GLN A 122 8.88 -4.98 16.24
C GLN A 122 9.82 -3.95 15.60
N GLU A 123 11.09 -4.19 15.70
CA GLU A 123 12.09 -3.42 14.97
C GLU A 123 12.00 -3.77 13.48
N LEU A 124 11.98 -2.74 12.64
CA LEU A 124 11.96 -2.89 11.18
C LEU A 124 13.34 -2.48 10.64
N ILE A 125 13.86 -3.29 9.74
CA ILE A 125 15.20 -3.09 9.18
C ILE A 125 15.08 -3.05 7.66
N ALA A 126 15.36 -1.89 7.07
CA ALA A 126 15.32 -1.74 5.62
C ALA A 126 16.41 -2.57 4.95
N GLN A 127 16.07 -3.27 3.87
CA GLN A 127 17.04 -3.90 2.98
C GLN A 127 17.59 -2.83 2.03
N PRO A 128 18.85 -2.36 2.21
CA PRO A 128 19.30 -1.15 1.51
C PRO A 128 19.37 -1.25 -0.01
N SER A 129 19.45 -2.46 -0.57
CA SER A 129 19.41 -2.66 -2.02
C SER A 129 18.04 -2.31 -2.61
N GLU A 130 16.97 -2.36 -1.79
CA GLU A 130 15.59 -2.18 -2.27
C GLU A 130 14.89 -1.00 -1.62
N ILE A 131 15.14 -0.77 -0.32
CA ILE A 131 14.46 0.24 0.49
C ILE A 131 15.48 1.20 1.10
N SER A 132 15.31 2.49 0.82
CA SER A 132 16.17 3.53 1.37
C SER A 132 15.66 4.09 2.70
N LYS A 133 14.34 3.94 2.96
CA LYS A 133 13.72 4.52 4.16
C LYS A 133 12.45 3.77 4.52
N ILE A 134 12.23 3.57 5.82
CA ILE A 134 10.95 3.10 6.38
C ILE A 134 10.39 4.26 7.22
N PHE A 135 9.09 4.55 7.08
CA PHE A 135 8.47 5.61 7.88
C PHE A 135 7.00 5.30 8.12
N ARG A 136 6.41 6.04 9.06
CA ARG A 136 4.98 5.87 9.39
C ARG A 136 4.28 7.22 9.26
N VAL A 137 3.06 7.20 8.75
CA VAL A 137 2.24 8.40 8.56
C VAL A 137 0.99 8.27 9.43
N PRO A 138 0.72 9.24 10.32
CA PRO A 138 -0.50 9.20 11.14
C PRO A 138 -1.76 9.17 10.26
N ILE A 139 -2.69 8.27 10.59
CA ILE A 139 -3.95 8.18 9.86
C ILE A 139 -4.73 9.49 9.95
N THR A 140 -4.65 10.18 11.09
CA THR A 140 -5.29 11.50 11.25
C THR A 140 -4.76 12.53 10.26
N TYR A 141 -3.45 12.49 9.94
CA TYR A 141 -2.86 13.36 8.91
C TYR A 141 -3.43 13.02 7.53
N LEU A 142 -3.53 11.72 7.23
CA LEU A 142 -4.05 11.23 5.95
C LEU A 142 -5.54 11.50 5.76
N MET A 143 -6.31 11.66 6.83
CA MET A 143 -7.75 11.96 6.77
C MET A 143 -8.06 13.44 6.57
N ASN A 144 -7.08 14.33 6.69
CA ASN A 144 -7.29 15.77 6.52
C ASN A 144 -7.20 16.15 5.03
N ASN A 145 -8.33 16.59 4.46
CA ASN A 145 -8.42 17.00 3.05
C ASN A 145 -7.47 18.14 2.68
N GLU A 146 -7.09 19.00 3.63
CA GLU A 146 -6.20 20.14 3.38
C GLU A 146 -4.76 19.72 3.06
N ASN A 147 -4.38 18.48 3.35
CA ASN A 147 -3.03 17.98 3.11
C ASN A 147 -2.80 17.49 1.67
N TYR A 148 -3.86 17.52 0.84
CA TYR A 148 -3.78 16.99 -0.53
C TYR A 148 -3.67 18.10 -1.59
N UNK A 149 -2.73 17.93 -2.50
CA UNK A 149 -2.49 18.67 -3.44
C UNK A 149 -2.64 18.01 -4.63
N TYR A 150 -2.41 18.71 -5.81
CA TYR A 150 -2.40 18.11 -7.14
C TYR A 150 -1.17 18.55 -7.92
N PHE A 151 -0.65 17.68 -8.78
CA PHE A 151 0.44 18.03 -9.68
C PHE A 151 0.17 17.48 -11.09
N LYS A 152 0.84 18.05 -12.09
CA LYS A 152 0.71 17.58 -13.47
C LYS A 152 1.85 16.63 -13.81
N LYS A 153 1.53 15.49 -14.43
CA LYS A 153 2.52 14.51 -14.89
C LYS A 153 2.10 13.99 -16.26
N SER A 154 3.08 13.85 -17.15
CA SER A 154 2.83 13.32 -18.50
C SER A 154 3.07 11.82 -18.53
N PHE A 155 2.15 11.06 -19.14
CA PHE A 155 2.29 9.63 -19.44
C PHE A 155 1.93 9.43 -20.91
N ASP A 156 2.83 8.86 -21.67
CA ASP A 156 2.65 8.59 -23.11
C ASP A 156 2.13 9.82 -23.87
N GLY A 157 2.69 11.00 -23.56
CA GLY A 157 2.35 12.26 -24.20
C GLY A 157 1.04 12.88 -23.72
N LYS A 158 0.31 12.24 -22.82
CA LYS A 158 -0.94 12.76 -22.24
C LYS A 158 -0.68 13.34 -20.87
N LEU A 159 -1.20 14.54 -20.62
CA LEU A 159 -1.02 15.25 -19.35
C LEU A 159 -2.15 14.88 -18.38
N PHE A 160 -1.78 14.44 -17.19
CA PHE A 160 -2.71 14.07 -16.13
C PHE A 160 -2.52 14.98 -14.92
N CYS A 161 -3.63 15.31 -14.25
CA CYS A 161 -3.62 16.02 -12.97
C CYS A 161 -3.83 14.97 -11.87
N LEU A 162 -2.78 14.73 -11.07
CA LEU A 162 -2.76 13.63 -10.10
C LEU A 162 -2.77 14.16 -8.67
N PRO A 163 -3.54 13.55 -7.79
CA PRO A 163 -3.49 13.91 -6.37
C PRO A 163 -2.20 13.39 -5.73
N TYR A 164 -1.75 14.10 -4.72
CA TYR A 164 -0.64 13.66 -3.87
C TYR A 164 -0.80 14.24 -2.47
N ILE A 165 -0.05 13.67 -1.54
CA ILE A 165 0.11 14.21 -0.19
C ILE A 165 1.60 14.10 0.16
N ASP A 166 2.17 15.18 0.70
CA ASP A 166 3.56 15.17 1.17
C ASP A 166 3.58 14.98 2.68
N TYR A 167 4.47 14.13 3.16
CA TYR A 167 4.68 13.93 4.59
C TYR A 167 6.18 13.89 4.90
N ASN A 168 6.66 14.88 5.65
CA ASN A 168 8.07 15.01 6.04
C ASN A 168 9.05 14.94 4.85
N GLY A 169 8.65 15.50 3.69
CA GLY A 169 9.46 15.53 2.49
C GLY A 169 9.25 14.36 1.53
N ASP A 170 8.51 13.35 1.94
CA ASP A 170 8.20 12.20 1.08
C ASP A 170 6.84 12.40 0.42
N ARG A 171 6.81 12.26 -0.90
CA ARG A 171 5.58 12.44 -1.69
C ARG A 171 4.87 11.11 -1.91
N ILE A 172 3.65 11.02 -1.42
CA ILE A 172 2.77 9.87 -1.61
C ILE A 172 1.79 10.19 -2.73
N TRP A 173 1.82 9.43 -3.81
CA TRP A 173 0.97 9.67 -5.00
C TRP A 173 0.71 8.36 -5.73
N GLY A 174 -0.01 8.43 -6.84
CA GLY A 174 -0.18 7.30 -7.76
C GLY A 174 -0.93 6.12 -7.13
N PHE A 175 -0.43 4.92 -7.39
CA PHE A 175 -1.03 3.67 -6.91
C PHE A 175 -1.05 3.61 -5.38
N THR A 176 0.06 3.99 -4.74
CA THR A 176 0.16 3.98 -3.27
C THR A 176 -0.92 4.85 -2.64
N LEU A 177 -1.09 6.08 -3.15
CA LEU A 177 -2.13 6.98 -2.65
C LEU A 177 -3.53 6.43 -2.90
N LYS A 178 -3.77 5.82 -4.07
CA LYS A 178 -5.07 5.22 -4.39
C LYS A 178 -5.45 4.14 -3.37
N VAL A 179 -4.53 3.21 -3.09
CA VAL A 179 -4.75 2.12 -2.11
C VAL A 179 -4.99 2.69 -0.71
N LEU A 180 -4.20 3.70 -0.33
CA LEU A 180 -4.35 4.39 0.95
C LEU A 180 -5.74 5.00 1.10
N VAL A 181 -6.21 5.71 0.07
CA VAL A 181 -7.54 6.34 0.08
C VAL A 181 -8.66 5.29 0.13
N ASP A 182 -8.50 4.19 -0.60
CA ASP A 182 -9.47 3.08 -0.56
C ASP A 182 -9.55 2.48 0.84
N LEU A 183 -8.40 2.28 1.50
CA LEU A 183 -8.37 1.81 2.89
C LEU A 183 -9.15 2.76 3.80
N LEU A 184 -8.84 4.07 3.75
CA LEU A 184 -9.46 5.06 4.64
C LEU A 184 -10.97 5.17 4.41
N LYS A 185 -11.42 5.11 3.15
CA LYS A 185 -12.84 5.13 2.81
C LYS A 185 -13.55 3.87 3.31
N THR A 186 -12.93 2.71 3.09
CA THR A 186 -13.53 1.41 3.47
C THR A 186 -13.57 1.23 4.99
N SER A 187 -12.49 1.61 5.68
CA SER A 187 -12.32 1.30 7.10
C SER A 187 -12.78 2.40 8.05
N LEU A 188 -12.72 3.67 7.63
CA LEU A 188 -12.98 4.82 8.52
C LEU A 188 -14.00 5.81 7.97
N ASP A 189 -14.68 5.47 6.87
CA ASP A 189 -15.65 6.34 6.21
C ASP A 189 -15.08 7.74 5.86
N ALA A 190 -13.80 7.79 5.54
CA ALA A 190 -13.11 9.04 5.25
C ALA A 190 -13.76 9.79 4.06
N LYS A 191 -14.03 11.08 4.25
CA LYS A 191 -14.65 11.94 3.23
C LYS A 191 -13.58 12.59 2.34
N LEU A 192 -12.79 11.76 1.68
CA LEU A 192 -11.74 12.19 0.77
C LEU A 192 -12.27 12.24 -0.67
N HIS A 193 -12.35 13.42 -1.26
CA HIS A 193 -12.89 13.63 -2.60
C HIS A 193 -11.76 13.85 -3.62
N LEU A 194 -10.97 12.79 -3.82
CA LEU A 194 -9.83 12.84 -4.74
C LEU A 194 -10.18 12.16 -6.06
N PHE A 195 -9.77 12.78 -7.16
CA PHE A 195 -9.95 12.23 -8.50
C PHE A 195 -8.69 11.49 -8.92
N PHE A 196 -8.83 10.21 -9.20
CA PHE A 196 -7.76 9.39 -9.76
C PHE A 196 -8.11 9.05 -11.21
N PRO A 197 -7.24 9.38 -12.17
CA PRO A 197 -7.52 9.08 -13.59
C PRO A 197 -7.21 7.62 -13.95
N PHE A 198 -7.16 6.73 -12.98
CA PHE A 198 -6.94 5.30 -13.21
C PHE A 198 -8.27 4.61 -13.47
N LYS A 199 -8.27 3.63 -14.36
CA LYS A 199 -9.43 2.75 -14.51
C LYS A 199 -9.58 1.87 -13.27
N PRO A 200 -10.81 1.58 -12.84
CA PRO A 200 -11.04 0.62 -11.76
C PRO A 200 -10.66 -0.80 -12.20
#